data_e47a80ffa8aa03dc905605dddbd10563
#
_entry.id   e47a80ffa8aa03dc905605dddbd10563
#
_cell.length_a   1.000
_cell.length_b   1.000
_cell.length_c   1.000
_cell.angle_alpha   90.00
_cell.angle_beta   90.00
_cell.angle_gamma   90.00
#
_symmetry.space_group_name_H-M   'P 1'
#
loop_
_entity.id
_entity.type
_entity.pdbx_description
1 polymer ?
#
loop_
_entity_poly.entity_id
_entity_poly.type
_entity_poly.pdbx_seq_one_letter_code
_entity_poly.pdbx_strand_id
1 'polypeptide(L)'
;ICDSFENLENYLEPNAYYVVVSREHKDDFTCVKTILNHSYQYLGMIGSKGKVQKNFENLRKAGATEEQIATIHAPIGLKIGAVTPAEIAVSILAEIIQEKNQKQISSVSRELLDTKEKGVLCIIIEKTGSSPRGVGSMMFVGENKVIDSIGGGAVEYASIQQAKAVSEPMVRDYDLSEKDKVELGMICGGRNKVLFIPV
;
A
#
# COMPACT_ATOMS: atom_id res chain seq x y z
N ILE A 1 -0.43 13.11 -19.27
CA ILE A 1 0.96 13.25 -19.73
C ILE A 1 1.34 14.70 -19.54
N CYS A 2 2.44 14.97 -18.82
CA CYS A 2 2.97 16.31 -18.60
C CYS A 2 3.93 16.67 -19.74
N ASP A 3 3.74 17.83 -20.35
CA ASP A 3 4.55 18.28 -21.48
C ASP A 3 5.92 18.86 -21.05
N SER A 4 6.02 19.28 -19.79
CA SER A 4 7.25 19.80 -19.17
C SER A 4 7.28 19.51 -17.69
N PHE A 5 8.45 19.18 -17.15
CA PHE A 5 8.63 19.03 -15.69
C PHE A 5 8.45 20.35 -14.91
N GLU A 6 8.48 21.49 -15.58
CA GLU A 6 8.17 22.80 -14.99
C GLU A 6 6.69 22.91 -14.61
N ASN A 7 5.81 22.17 -15.28
CA ASN A 7 4.37 22.13 -15.02
C ASN A 7 3.95 20.93 -14.15
N LEU A 8 4.91 20.20 -13.56
CA LEU A 8 4.66 18.97 -12.81
C LEU A 8 3.66 19.18 -11.66
N GLU A 9 3.67 20.34 -11.03
CA GLU A 9 2.81 20.68 -9.90
C GLU A 9 1.32 20.46 -10.21
N ASN A 10 0.90 20.73 -11.44
CA ASN A 10 -0.50 20.59 -11.89
C ASN A 10 -0.96 19.12 -12.00
N TYR A 11 -0.04 18.18 -11.89
CA TYR A 11 -0.29 16.74 -12.04
C TYR A 11 -0.03 15.95 -10.75
N LEU A 12 0.34 16.64 -9.67
CA LEU A 12 0.60 15.99 -8.40
C LEU A 12 -0.71 15.71 -7.67
N GLU A 13 -0.85 14.46 -7.24
CA GLU A 13 -2.00 14.00 -6.45
C GLU A 13 -1.56 13.81 -4.98
N PRO A 14 -2.40 14.19 -4.01
CA PRO A 14 -2.07 13.98 -2.60
C PRO A 14 -1.95 12.49 -2.29
N ASN A 15 -1.04 12.14 -1.39
CA ASN A 15 -0.82 10.76 -0.93
C ASN A 15 -0.42 9.77 -2.03
N ALA A 16 0.13 10.23 -3.15
CA ALA A 16 0.61 9.39 -4.23
C ALA A 16 2.01 8.82 -3.96
N TYR A 17 2.39 7.83 -4.76
CA TYR A 17 3.74 7.25 -4.80
C TYR A 17 4.45 7.78 -6.02
N TYR A 18 5.54 8.51 -5.83
CA TYR A 18 6.30 9.13 -6.91
C TYR A 18 7.61 8.40 -7.16
N VAL A 19 7.87 8.11 -8.44
CA VAL A 19 9.13 7.52 -8.90
C VAL A 19 9.73 8.44 -9.95
N VAL A 20 10.87 9.05 -9.62
CA VAL A 20 11.59 9.95 -10.50
C VAL A 20 12.63 9.17 -11.29
N VAL A 21 12.38 9.04 -12.60
CA VAL A 21 13.23 8.37 -13.57
C VAL A 21 13.38 9.28 -14.79
N SER A 22 14.36 10.16 -14.77
CA SER A 22 14.64 11.07 -15.90
C SER A 22 15.98 10.76 -16.56
N ARG A 23 16.19 11.31 -17.74
CA ARG A 23 17.47 11.20 -18.47
C ARG A 23 18.52 12.18 -17.92
N GLU A 24 18.09 13.36 -17.48
CA GLU A 24 18.98 14.44 -17.08
C GLU A 24 18.94 14.73 -15.59
N HIS A 25 20.09 15.13 -15.04
CA HIS A 25 20.21 15.50 -13.61
C HIS A 25 19.37 16.71 -13.22
N LYS A 26 19.17 17.65 -14.15
CA LYS A 26 18.39 18.86 -13.93
C LYS A 26 16.92 18.51 -13.73
N ASP A 27 16.43 17.56 -14.50
CA ASP A 27 15.03 17.13 -14.44
C ASP A 27 14.73 16.37 -13.15
N ASP A 28 15.66 15.49 -12.71
CA ASP A 28 15.52 14.81 -11.40
C ASP A 28 15.41 15.82 -10.26
N PHE A 29 16.30 16.83 -10.26
CA PHE A 29 16.29 17.89 -9.24
C PHE A 29 14.97 18.66 -9.26
N THR A 30 14.49 19.07 -10.43
CA THR A 30 13.23 19.81 -10.59
C THR A 30 12.06 18.99 -10.08
N CYS A 31 11.96 17.73 -10.50
CA CYS A 31 10.88 16.82 -10.07
C CYS A 31 10.88 16.62 -8.55
N VAL A 32 12.03 16.24 -7.99
CA VAL A 32 12.14 15.98 -6.53
C VAL A 32 11.82 17.23 -5.73
N LYS A 33 12.37 18.40 -6.10
CA LYS A 33 12.10 19.67 -5.43
C LYS A 33 10.62 20.02 -5.45
N THR A 34 9.94 19.82 -6.58
CA THR A 34 8.51 20.10 -6.71
C THR A 34 7.71 19.15 -5.82
N ILE A 35 7.98 17.84 -5.86
CA ILE A 35 7.25 16.85 -5.08
C ILE A 35 7.44 17.03 -3.58
N LEU A 36 8.64 17.43 -3.11
CA LEU A 36 8.93 17.66 -1.68
C LEU A 36 8.02 18.72 -1.02
N ASN A 37 7.43 19.60 -1.81
CA ASN A 37 6.52 20.63 -1.32
C ASN A 37 5.04 20.17 -1.28
N HIS A 38 4.76 18.91 -1.64
CA HIS A 38 3.44 18.33 -1.69
C HIS A 38 3.28 17.15 -0.73
N SER A 39 2.05 16.73 -0.50
CA SER A 39 1.75 15.50 0.25
C SER A 39 2.02 14.28 -0.62
N TYR A 40 2.85 13.35 -0.17
CA TYR A 40 3.12 12.08 -0.83
C TYR A 40 3.28 10.93 0.17
N GLN A 41 3.07 9.71 -0.27
CA GLN A 41 3.30 8.51 0.53
C GLN A 41 4.71 7.95 0.34
N TYR A 42 5.29 8.15 -0.83
CA TYR A 42 6.61 7.66 -1.20
C TYR A 42 7.22 8.55 -2.28
N LEU A 43 8.50 8.84 -2.15
CA LEU A 43 9.28 9.55 -3.15
C LEU A 43 10.60 8.83 -3.37
N GLY A 44 10.76 8.22 -4.54
CA GLY A 44 11.99 7.54 -4.94
C GLY A 44 12.65 8.18 -6.16
N MET A 45 13.99 8.23 -6.17
CA MET A 45 14.76 8.78 -7.27
C MET A 45 15.83 7.79 -7.73
N ILE A 46 15.87 7.52 -9.05
CA ILE A 46 16.91 6.69 -9.66
C ILE A 46 18.24 7.45 -9.75
N GLY A 47 19.35 6.77 -9.52
CA GLY A 47 20.64 7.34 -9.73
C GLY A 47 21.79 6.57 -9.07
N SER A 48 23.01 6.77 -9.59
CA SER A 48 24.21 6.31 -8.89
C SER A 48 24.39 7.07 -7.57
N LYS A 49 25.17 6.52 -6.64
CA LYS A 49 25.47 7.20 -5.36
C LYS A 49 25.97 8.64 -5.54
N GLY A 50 26.87 8.87 -6.52
CA GLY A 50 27.39 10.21 -6.80
C GLY A 50 26.31 11.15 -7.37
N LYS A 51 25.41 10.65 -8.23
CA LYS A 51 24.28 11.41 -8.74
C LYS A 51 23.33 11.83 -7.61
N VAL A 52 23.00 10.90 -6.71
CA VAL A 52 22.15 11.14 -5.55
C VAL A 52 22.76 12.20 -4.64
N GLN A 53 24.03 12.07 -4.30
CA GLN A 53 24.74 13.04 -3.43
C GLN A 53 24.67 14.45 -4.00
N LYS A 54 24.96 14.62 -5.29
CA LYS A 54 24.90 15.92 -5.95
C LYS A 54 23.48 16.51 -5.96
N ASN A 55 22.46 15.68 -6.16
CA ASN A 55 21.07 16.12 -6.04
C ASN A 55 20.72 16.59 -4.62
N PHE A 56 21.13 15.86 -3.60
CA PHE A 56 20.90 16.24 -2.19
C PHE A 56 21.61 17.54 -1.82
N GLU A 57 22.83 17.76 -2.30
CA GLU A 57 23.53 19.05 -2.14
C GLU A 57 22.76 20.22 -2.79
N ASN A 58 22.23 19.99 -3.98
CA ASN A 58 21.41 21.00 -4.68
C ASN A 58 20.09 21.28 -3.96
N LEU A 59 19.44 20.24 -3.42
CA LEU A 59 18.20 20.37 -2.63
C LEU A 59 18.45 21.19 -1.36
N ARG A 60 19.55 20.94 -0.63
CA ARG A 60 19.99 21.76 0.53
C ARG A 60 20.19 23.22 0.17
N LYS A 61 20.90 23.50 -0.95
CA LYS A 61 21.09 24.86 -1.45
C LYS A 61 19.78 25.53 -1.85
N ALA A 62 18.78 24.75 -2.23
CA ALA A 62 17.42 25.24 -2.57
C ALA A 62 16.49 25.35 -1.35
N GLY A 63 17.00 25.09 -0.13
CA GLY A 63 16.25 25.26 1.12
C GLY A 63 15.54 24.00 1.65
N ALA A 64 15.78 22.82 1.07
CA ALA A 64 15.23 21.58 1.62
C ALA A 64 15.87 21.24 2.97
N THR A 65 15.07 20.80 3.93
CA THR A 65 15.55 20.39 5.26
C THR A 65 16.12 18.96 5.23
N GLU A 66 16.92 18.60 6.24
CA GLU A 66 17.46 17.23 6.36
C GLU A 66 16.33 16.21 6.57
N GLU A 67 15.26 16.59 7.26
CA GLU A 67 14.07 15.75 7.44
C GLU A 67 13.41 15.46 6.10
N GLN A 68 13.26 16.47 5.24
CA GLN A 68 12.72 16.29 3.89
C GLN A 68 13.62 15.38 3.04
N ILE A 69 14.93 15.62 3.07
CA ILE A 69 15.90 14.81 2.32
C ILE A 69 15.89 13.35 2.79
N ALA A 70 15.74 13.12 4.08
CA ALA A 70 15.67 11.78 4.66
C ALA A 70 14.43 10.96 4.22
N THR A 71 13.38 11.61 3.71
CA THR A 71 12.20 10.91 3.17
C THR A 71 12.40 10.42 1.74
N ILE A 72 13.49 10.81 1.06
CA ILE A 72 13.74 10.44 -0.33
C ILE A 72 14.45 9.08 -0.38
N HIS A 73 13.83 8.11 -1.03
CA HIS A 73 14.43 6.81 -1.32
C HIS A 73 15.38 6.93 -2.53
N ALA A 74 16.68 7.11 -2.27
CA ALA A 74 17.68 7.29 -3.33
C ALA A 74 19.05 6.73 -2.91
N PRO A 75 19.69 5.89 -3.71
CA PRO A 75 19.17 5.28 -4.95
C PRO A 75 17.93 4.44 -4.69
N ILE A 76 16.90 4.62 -5.53
CA ILE A 76 15.62 3.90 -5.44
C ILE A 76 15.82 2.39 -5.64
N GLY A 77 15.03 1.59 -4.93
CA GLY A 77 14.96 0.15 -5.06
C GLY A 77 15.76 -0.64 -4.02
N LEU A 78 15.25 -1.80 -3.66
CA LEU A 78 15.94 -2.71 -2.74
C LEU A 78 17.26 -3.22 -3.33
N LYS A 79 18.25 -3.45 -2.48
CA LYS A 79 19.58 -3.97 -2.88
C LYS A 79 19.52 -5.48 -3.15
N ILE A 80 18.94 -5.86 -4.29
CA ILE A 80 18.81 -7.26 -4.72
C ILE A 80 19.86 -7.67 -5.77
N GLY A 81 20.82 -6.79 -6.09
CA GLY A 81 21.82 -7.05 -7.13
C GLY A 81 21.31 -6.81 -8.56
N ALA A 82 20.23 -6.03 -8.72
CA ALA A 82 19.63 -5.72 -10.03
C ALA A 82 20.63 -4.98 -10.95
N VAL A 83 20.73 -5.44 -12.20
CA VAL A 83 21.62 -4.92 -13.24
C VAL A 83 20.84 -4.43 -14.45
N THR A 84 19.89 -5.24 -14.94
CA THR A 84 19.08 -4.90 -16.11
C THR A 84 17.94 -3.95 -15.77
N PRO A 85 17.42 -3.16 -16.74
CA PRO A 85 16.25 -2.29 -16.50
C PRO A 85 15.05 -3.02 -15.90
N ALA A 86 14.78 -4.26 -16.34
CA ALA A 86 13.69 -5.07 -15.80
C ALA A 86 13.91 -5.45 -14.33
N GLU A 87 15.12 -5.86 -13.97
CA GLU A 87 15.48 -6.17 -12.57
C GLU A 87 15.42 -4.92 -11.69
N ILE A 88 15.86 -3.76 -12.20
CA ILE A 88 15.75 -2.47 -11.50
C ILE A 88 14.29 -2.15 -11.25
N ALA A 89 13.39 -2.33 -12.22
CA ALA A 89 11.97 -2.12 -12.03
C ALA A 89 11.39 -3.04 -10.95
N VAL A 90 11.80 -4.31 -10.89
CA VAL A 90 11.41 -5.25 -9.84
C VAL A 90 11.90 -4.78 -8.47
N SER A 91 13.16 -4.29 -8.36
CA SER A 91 13.70 -3.78 -7.11
C SER A 91 12.95 -2.55 -6.59
N ILE A 92 12.54 -1.65 -7.49
CA ILE A 92 11.73 -0.46 -7.18
C ILE A 92 10.35 -0.87 -6.67
N LEU A 93 9.67 -1.76 -7.38
CA LEU A 93 8.36 -2.26 -6.97
C LEU A 93 8.41 -2.97 -5.61
N ALA A 94 9.46 -3.75 -5.37
CA ALA A 94 9.67 -4.42 -4.08
C ALA A 94 9.85 -3.42 -2.93
N GLU A 95 10.59 -2.34 -3.12
CA GLU A 95 10.74 -1.27 -2.12
C GLU A 95 9.41 -0.55 -1.87
N ILE A 96 8.65 -0.20 -2.91
CA ILE A 96 7.33 0.41 -2.77
C ILE A 96 6.38 -0.49 -1.97
N ILE A 97 6.37 -1.81 -2.25
CA ILE A 97 5.57 -2.79 -1.52
C ILE A 97 6.00 -2.84 -0.05
N GLN A 98 7.31 -2.83 0.22
CA GLN A 98 7.85 -2.83 1.58
C GLN A 98 7.40 -1.60 2.36
N GLU A 99 7.56 -0.40 1.79
CA GLU A 99 7.16 0.87 2.40
C GLU A 99 5.64 0.94 2.66
N LYS A 100 4.85 0.53 1.68
CA LYS A 100 3.39 0.43 1.84
C LYS A 100 2.99 -0.46 3.01
N ASN A 101 3.63 -1.63 3.13
CA ASN A 101 3.27 -2.60 4.16
C ASN A 101 3.79 -2.20 5.54
N GLN A 102 4.93 -1.50 5.64
CA GLN A 102 5.43 -0.96 6.90
C GLN A 102 4.48 0.12 7.47
N LYS A 103 3.90 0.93 6.62
CA LYS A 103 2.93 1.95 7.02
C LYS A 103 1.54 1.38 7.32
N GLN A 104 1.34 0.06 7.24
CA GLN A 104 0.05 -0.63 7.45
C GLN A 104 -1.11 0.01 6.66
N ILE A 105 -0.83 0.59 5.50
CA ILE A 105 -1.86 1.20 4.66
C ILE A 105 -2.68 0.07 4.03
N SER A 106 -3.91 -0.07 4.50
CA SER A 106 -4.90 -0.95 3.88
C SER A 106 -5.23 -0.40 2.48
N SER A 107 -5.13 -1.25 1.46
CA SER A 107 -5.59 -0.88 0.12
C SER A 107 -7.08 -1.13 0.01
N VAL A 108 -7.85 -0.06 -0.10
CA VAL A 108 -9.27 -0.09 -0.43
C VAL A 108 -9.41 0.18 -1.92
N SER A 109 -10.16 -0.67 -2.64
CA SER A 109 -10.39 -0.46 -4.08
C SER A 109 -11.36 0.70 -4.32
N ARG A 110 -11.27 1.32 -5.51
CA ARG A 110 -12.29 2.29 -5.94
C ARG A 110 -13.67 1.66 -6.01
N GLU A 111 -13.75 0.40 -6.44
CA GLU A 111 -15.02 -0.32 -6.51
C GLU A 111 -15.70 -0.43 -5.14
N LEU A 112 -14.91 -0.65 -4.07
CA LEU A 112 -15.43 -0.67 -2.70
C LEU A 112 -15.93 0.71 -2.26
N LEU A 113 -15.21 1.79 -2.61
CA LEU A 113 -15.57 3.16 -2.24
C LEU A 113 -16.81 3.66 -3.00
N ASP A 114 -16.99 3.23 -4.25
CA ASP A 114 -18.04 3.70 -5.13
C ASP A 114 -19.32 2.83 -5.06
N THR A 115 -19.28 1.70 -4.36
CA THR A 115 -20.45 0.81 -4.25
C THR A 115 -21.58 1.48 -3.49
N LYS A 116 -22.79 1.38 -4.06
CA LYS A 116 -24.06 1.86 -3.47
C LYS A 116 -25.00 0.72 -3.15
N GLU A 117 -24.52 -0.51 -3.28
CA GLU A 117 -25.30 -1.70 -2.97
C GLU A 117 -25.43 -1.88 -1.47
N LYS A 118 -26.56 -2.45 -1.06
CA LYS A 118 -26.71 -2.91 0.32
C LYS A 118 -25.90 -4.18 0.54
N GLY A 119 -25.27 -4.26 1.69
CA GLY A 119 -24.45 -5.41 2.03
C GLY A 119 -23.80 -5.26 3.40
N VAL A 120 -22.72 -5.99 3.62
CA VAL A 120 -21.97 -5.96 4.88
C VAL A 120 -20.50 -5.68 4.59
N LEU A 121 -19.97 -4.65 5.23
CA LEU A 121 -18.55 -4.35 5.23
C LEU A 121 -17.88 -5.18 6.33
N CYS A 122 -16.91 -6.00 5.94
CA CYS A 122 -16.09 -6.83 6.84
C CYS A 122 -14.70 -6.19 6.95
N ILE A 123 -14.23 -5.94 8.18
CA ILE A 123 -12.96 -5.28 8.46
C ILE A 123 -12.16 -6.11 9.46
N ILE A 124 -10.89 -6.41 9.16
CA ILE A 124 -9.98 -7.00 10.16
C ILE A 124 -9.59 -5.89 11.15
N ILE A 125 -9.98 -6.04 12.41
CA ILE A 125 -9.68 -5.08 13.50
C ILE A 125 -8.56 -5.55 14.44
N GLU A 126 -8.28 -6.85 14.48
CA GLU A 126 -7.21 -7.43 15.28
C GLU A 126 -6.65 -8.67 14.57
N LYS A 127 -5.34 -8.89 14.71
CA LYS A 127 -4.63 -10.03 14.12
C LYS A 127 -3.52 -10.48 15.05
N THR A 128 -3.42 -11.79 15.26
CA THR A 128 -2.26 -12.42 15.90
C THR A 128 -1.81 -13.63 15.09
N GLY A 129 -0.50 -13.87 15.06
CA GLY A 129 0.10 -14.96 14.28
C GLY A 129 0.11 -14.72 12.76
N SER A 130 0.24 -15.81 11.99
CA SER A 130 0.32 -15.76 10.53
C SER A 130 -1.07 -15.65 9.90
N SER A 131 -1.31 -14.54 9.20
CA SER A 131 -2.52 -14.30 8.40
C SER A 131 -2.14 -13.53 7.14
N PRO A 132 -2.77 -13.81 5.98
CA PRO A 132 -2.37 -13.25 4.69
C PRO A 132 -2.48 -11.72 4.60
N ARG A 133 -3.43 -11.10 5.31
CA ARG A 133 -3.61 -9.64 5.32
C ARG A 133 -3.60 -9.06 6.73
N GLY A 134 -3.30 -7.76 6.83
CA GLY A 134 -3.18 -7.02 8.10
C GLY A 134 -4.49 -6.42 8.59
N VAL A 135 -4.42 -5.85 9.81
CA VAL A 135 -5.48 -5.01 10.37
C VAL A 135 -5.81 -3.85 9.42
N GLY A 136 -7.08 -3.51 9.30
CA GLY A 136 -7.60 -2.51 8.38
C GLY A 136 -7.94 -3.06 6.98
N SER A 137 -7.66 -4.34 6.68
CA SER A 137 -8.13 -4.96 5.43
C SER A 137 -9.65 -5.05 5.42
N MET A 138 -10.24 -4.69 4.28
CA MET A 138 -11.68 -4.59 4.11
C MET A 138 -12.17 -5.48 2.97
N MET A 139 -13.39 -5.95 3.10
CA MET A 139 -14.12 -6.71 2.10
C MET A 139 -15.61 -6.36 2.23
N PHE A 140 -16.25 -6.10 1.12
CA PHE A 140 -17.72 -5.91 1.08
C PHE A 140 -18.39 -7.17 0.56
N VAL A 141 -19.43 -7.58 1.24
CA VAL A 141 -20.26 -8.74 0.87
C VAL A 141 -21.66 -8.24 0.56
N GLY A 142 -21.97 -8.13 -0.73
CA GLY A 142 -23.31 -7.84 -1.25
C GLY A 142 -24.13 -9.12 -1.47
N GLU A 143 -25.30 -8.97 -2.04
CA GLU A 143 -26.19 -10.11 -2.34
C GLU A 143 -25.59 -11.06 -3.38
N ASN A 144 -25.01 -10.51 -4.46
CA ASN A 144 -24.52 -11.27 -5.61
C ASN A 144 -23.02 -11.09 -5.88
N LYS A 145 -22.33 -10.26 -5.12
CA LYS A 145 -20.90 -10.01 -5.32
C LYS A 145 -20.15 -9.80 -4.01
N VAL A 146 -18.85 -10.08 -4.09
CA VAL A 146 -17.87 -9.73 -3.05
C VAL A 146 -16.86 -8.80 -3.69
N ILE A 147 -16.57 -7.67 -3.02
CA ILE A 147 -15.57 -6.69 -3.46
C ILE A 147 -14.41 -6.68 -2.47
N ASP A 148 -13.20 -6.70 -2.98
CA ASP A 148 -11.96 -6.80 -2.22
C ASP A 148 -11.85 -8.12 -1.41
N SER A 149 -10.87 -8.19 -0.50
CA SER A 149 -10.56 -9.41 0.25
C SER A 149 -9.94 -9.05 1.59
N ILE A 150 -10.27 -9.83 2.61
CA ILE A 150 -9.61 -9.76 3.93
C ILE A 150 -8.47 -10.78 4.09
N GLY A 151 -8.04 -11.40 2.98
CA GLY A 151 -6.85 -12.26 2.96
C GLY A 151 -7.07 -13.66 2.42
N GLY A 152 -8.27 -13.98 1.96
CA GLY A 152 -8.59 -15.30 1.41
C GLY A 152 -8.71 -16.39 2.47
N GLY A 153 -8.87 -17.61 1.99
CA GLY A 153 -8.90 -18.81 2.82
C GLY A 153 -10.10 -18.92 3.75
N ALA A 154 -9.92 -19.64 4.84
CA ALA A 154 -10.98 -20.01 5.77
C ALA A 154 -11.65 -18.82 6.46
N VAL A 155 -10.88 -17.82 6.89
CA VAL A 155 -11.43 -16.61 7.56
C VAL A 155 -12.33 -15.84 6.61
N GLU A 156 -11.90 -15.65 5.37
CA GLU A 156 -12.69 -14.95 4.36
C GLU A 156 -13.96 -15.72 4.03
N TYR A 157 -13.85 -17.00 3.77
CA TYR A 157 -15.02 -17.86 3.51
C TYR A 157 -16.02 -17.80 4.68
N ALA A 158 -15.56 -18.00 5.91
CA ALA A 158 -16.40 -17.94 7.10
C ALA A 158 -17.02 -16.53 7.31
N SER A 159 -16.27 -15.47 6.98
CA SER A 159 -16.76 -14.10 7.06
C SER A 159 -17.84 -13.81 6.00
N ILE A 160 -17.70 -14.34 4.78
CA ILE A 160 -18.73 -14.24 3.74
C ILE A 160 -20.02 -14.94 4.19
N GLN A 161 -19.92 -16.15 4.76
CA GLN A 161 -21.11 -16.86 5.27
C GLN A 161 -21.74 -16.10 6.45
N GLN A 162 -20.93 -15.58 7.37
CA GLN A 162 -21.42 -14.79 8.49
C GLN A 162 -22.12 -13.51 8.02
N ALA A 163 -21.56 -12.78 7.07
CA ALA A 163 -22.10 -11.52 6.54
C ALA A 163 -23.53 -11.66 6.04
N LYS A 164 -23.88 -12.81 5.46
CA LYS A 164 -25.25 -13.08 4.96
C LYS A 164 -26.33 -13.11 6.06
N ALA A 165 -25.94 -13.28 7.32
CA ALA A 165 -26.84 -13.38 8.46
C ALA A 165 -26.74 -12.16 9.41
N VAL A 166 -25.91 -11.15 9.05
CA VAL A 166 -25.68 -9.98 9.91
C VAL A 166 -26.71 -8.89 9.58
N SER A 167 -27.45 -8.47 10.59
CA SER A 167 -28.41 -7.35 10.50
C SER A 167 -28.01 -6.14 11.34
N GLU A 168 -27.09 -6.30 12.30
CA GLU A 168 -26.57 -5.25 13.15
C GLU A 168 -25.03 -5.34 13.25
N PRO A 169 -24.32 -4.25 13.54
CA PRO A 169 -22.88 -4.30 13.70
C PRO A 169 -22.45 -5.31 14.76
N MET A 170 -21.49 -6.18 14.41
CA MET A 170 -20.97 -7.19 15.31
C MET A 170 -19.49 -7.44 15.09
N VAL A 171 -18.82 -8.01 16.11
CA VAL A 171 -17.44 -8.50 16.01
C VAL A 171 -17.42 -10.02 16.19
N ARG A 172 -16.63 -10.71 15.37
CA ARG A 172 -16.41 -12.14 15.49
C ARG A 172 -14.92 -12.46 15.52
N ASP A 173 -14.55 -13.36 16.44
CA ASP A 173 -13.23 -13.96 16.52
C ASP A 173 -13.17 -15.21 15.65
N TYR A 174 -12.08 -15.33 14.88
CA TYR A 174 -11.72 -16.52 14.10
C TYR A 174 -10.37 -17.01 14.60
N ASP A 175 -10.36 -18.18 15.24
CA ASP A 175 -9.15 -18.84 15.72
C ASP A 175 -8.81 -20.01 14.78
N LEU A 176 -7.72 -19.87 14.03
CA LEU A 176 -7.23 -20.87 13.09
C LEU A 176 -6.27 -21.88 13.75
N SER A 177 -6.18 -21.87 15.09
CA SER A 177 -5.45 -22.87 15.85
C SER A 177 -6.23 -24.18 15.92
N GLU A 178 -5.61 -25.25 16.37
CA GLU A 178 -5.93 -26.69 16.30
C GLU A 178 -7.42 -27.14 16.29
N LYS A 179 -8.38 -26.38 16.80
CA LYS A 179 -9.78 -26.83 16.88
C LYS A 179 -10.56 -26.67 15.58
N ASP A 180 -10.27 -25.62 14.81
CA ASP A 180 -10.99 -25.32 13.55
C ASP A 180 -10.30 -25.92 12.30
N LYS A 181 -9.11 -26.55 12.47
CA LYS A 181 -8.35 -27.20 11.39
C LYS A 181 -9.12 -28.31 10.67
N VAL A 182 -9.98 -29.02 11.39
CA VAL A 182 -10.70 -30.19 10.84
C VAL A 182 -11.85 -29.77 9.93
N GLU A 183 -12.51 -28.64 10.22
CA GLU A 183 -13.65 -28.16 9.40
C GLU A 183 -13.22 -27.30 8.20
N LEU A 184 -12.07 -26.61 8.26
CA LEU A 184 -11.66 -25.60 7.28
C LEU A 184 -10.42 -25.96 6.46
N GLY A 185 -9.75 -27.09 6.74
CA GLY A 185 -8.69 -27.69 5.90
C GLY A 185 -7.41 -26.84 5.75
N MET A 186 -7.06 -25.97 6.71
CA MET A 186 -5.90 -25.07 6.58
C MET A 186 -4.87 -25.20 7.71
N ILE A 187 -3.59 -24.94 7.36
CA ILE A 187 -2.40 -25.08 8.23
C ILE A 187 -1.94 -23.73 8.83
N CYS A 188 -2.73 -22.66 8.72
CA CYS A 188 -2.34 -21.34 9.21
C CYS A 188 -2.76 -21.16 10.68
N GLY A 189 -1.78 -21.03 11.58
CA GLY A 189 -1.98 -20.84 13.03
C GLY A 189 -2.08 -19.36 13.41
N GLY A 190 -3.11 -18.64 12.97
CA GLY A 190 -3.35 -17.25 13.33
C GLY A 190 -4.76 -17.03 13.90
N ARG A 191 -4.96 -15.89 14.57
CA ARG A 191 -6.27 -15.44 15.07
C ARG A 191 -6.60 -14.08 14.45
N ASN A 192 -7.85 -13.91 14.01
CA ASN A 192 -8.34 -12.66 13.44
C ASN A 192 -9.65 -12.26 14.14
N LYS A 193 -9.80 -10.97 14.45
CA LYS A 193 -11.11 -10.38 14.77
C LYS A 193 -11.60 -9.61 13.56
N VAL A 194 -12.81 -9.89 13.16
CA VAL A 194 -13.49 -9.23 12.04
C VAL A 194 -14.71 -8.48 12.57
N LEU A 195 -14.75 -7.19 12.25
CA LEU A 195 -15.91 -6.32 12.45
C LEU A 195 -16.79 -6.39 11.22
N PHE A 196 -18.08 -6.59 11.42
CA PHE A 196 -19.13 -6.62 10.41
C PHE A 196 -20.01 -5.39 10.59
N ILE A 197 -20.22 -4.62 9.53
CA ILE A 197 -21.04 -3.40 9.52
C ILE A 197 -22.03 -3.51 8.35
N PRO A 198 -23.34 -3.71 8.60
CA PRO A 198 -24.38 -3.56 7.57
C PRO A 198 -24.38 -2.12 7.01
N VAL A 199 -24.43 -1.98 5.70
CA VAL A 199 -24.38 -0.69 4.97
C VAL A 199 -25.41 -0.66 3.85
#